data_07d38351acb81b5d7146e5f9dbae276b
#
_entry.id   07d38351acb81b5d7146e5f9dbae276b
#
_cell.length_a   1.000
_cell.length_b   1.000
_cell.length_c   1.000
_cell.angle_alpha   90.00
_cell.angle_beta   90.00
_cell.angle_gamma   90.00
#
_symmetry.space_group_name_H-M   'P 1'
#
loop_
_entity.id
_entity.type
_entity.pdbx_description
1 polymer ?
#
loop_
_entity_poly.entity_id
_entity_poly.type
_entity_poly.pdbx_seq_one_letter_code
_entity_poly.pdbx_strand_id
1 'polypeptide(L)'
;MNTKKLTRAIEEAVREDSEGHFPGKTLVEWFAKATDGELWRINAFVAADGLAVDRKRILATFIRLVNEGVLELNWDFHCTTCNAVAGTHRHLREATAGDHCPLCNMDFRNDLARNVEVTFTPNAKLYAIDPVYIDEQGRLTMQLHKEKRIRLPEVFVSGMDCLHVPLFREIFDTETLSLRESLHVGQVCIMFTDIKGSTALYERLGDSAAYGLIRDHFDVLFRSVEENGGVIVKTIGDSVMASFKRPADGVGAALDIQAAFDDFNMRENLRGQIVVKIGLHAGSSIMVNLNNRLDYFGQVVNMAARILGTADGGDIIISSDIRHDRDANARMRGRVRGVHKRLQRLKGISETQETFRLVFATSDGAVDGGKRTDFSRVKIEEKGERSVRA
;
A
#
# COMPACT_ATOMS: atom_id res chain seq x y z
N MET A 1 5.73 18.08 34.41
CA MET A 1 5.69 18.47 33.00
C MET A 1 4.26 18.57 32.50
N ASN A 2 3.94 19.50 31.64
CA ASN A 2 2.54 19.89 31.41
C ASN A 2 1.95 19.18 30.18
N THR A 3 1.50 17.94 30.35
CA THR A 3 0.77 17.19 29.30
C THR A 3 -0.56 17.86 28.90
N LYS A 4 -1.05 18.82 29.71
CA LYS A 4 -2.37 19.48 29.49
C LYS A 4 -2.50 20.14 28.12
N LYS A 5 -1.44 20.80 27.61
CA LYS A 5 -1.48 21.44 26.28
C LYS A 5 -1.59 20.40 25.18
N LEU A 6 -0.77 19.33 25.26
CA LEU A 6 -0.79 18.23 24.30
C LEU A 6 -2.15 17.53 24.31
N THR A 7 -2.64 17.15 25.50
CA THR A 7 -3.94 16.51 25.68
C THR A 7 -5.08 17.34 25.08
N ARG A 8 -5.08 18.66 25.32
CA ARG A 8 -6.10 19.56 24.77
C ARG A 8 -6.03 19.64 23.24
N ALA A 9 -4.83 19.73 22.67
CA ALA A 9 -4.65 19.76 21.20
C ALA A 9 -5.13 18.44 20.55
N ILE A 10 -4.88 17.30 21.20
CA ILE A 10 -5.39 16.00 20.75
C ILE A 10 -6.91 15.95 20.84
N GLU A 11 -7.50 16.43 21.95
CA GLU A 11 -8.95 16.50 22.12
C GLU A 11 -9.61 17.35 21.01
N GLU A 12 -9.01 18.48 20.66
CA GLU A 12 -9.49 19.37 19.61
C GLU A 12 -9.43 18.67 18.23
N ALA A 13 -8.28 18.08 17.88
CA ALA A 13 -8.08 17.38 16.62
C ALA A 13 -9.01 16.15 16.46
N VAL A 14 -9.32 15.47 17.56
CA VAL A 14 -10.20 14.28 17.54
C VAL A 14 -11.69 14.65 17.51
N ARG A 15 -12.08 15.81 18.05
CA ARG A 15 -13.49 16.28 18.02
C ARG A 15 -14.01 16.58 16.63
N GLU A 16 -13.15 16.93 15.69
CA GLU A 16 -13.51 17.22 14.29
C GLU A 16 -13.84 15.96 13.49
N ASP A 17 -13.64 14.78 14.06
CA ASP A 17 -14.01 13.52 13.44
C ASP A 17 -15.51 13.23 13.62
N SER A 18 -16.33 13.81 12.72
CA SER A 18 -17.79 13.63 12.71
C SER A 18 -18.23 12.19 12.42
N GLU A 19 -17.33 11.34 11.92
CA GLU A 19 -17.63 9.97 11.50
C GLU A 19 -17.19 8.90 12.52
N GLY A 20 -16.60 9.30 13.65
CA GLY A 20 -16.22 8.38 14.73
C GLY A 20 -15.11 7.40 14.36
N HIS A 21 -14.30 7.72 13.35
CA HIS A 21 -13.21 6.87 12.85
C HIS A 21 -12.00 6.81 13.80
N PHE A 22 -11.88 7.77 14.74
CA PHE A 22 -10.74 7.87 15.64
C PHE A 22 -11.04 7.36 17.05
N PRO A 23 -10.09 6.72 17.74
CA PRO A 23 -10.25 6.24 19.12
C PRO A 23 -10.08 7.37 20.15
N GLY A 24 -10.85 8.46 19.98
CA GLY A 24 -10.65 9.76 20.61
C GLY A 24 -10.36 9.71 22.10
N LYS A 25 -11.32 9.21 22.90
CA LYS A 25 -11.20 9.23 24.36
C LYS A 25 -10.03 8.39 24.86
N THR A 26 -9.86 7.19 24.34
CA THR A 26 -8.80 6.26 24.73
C THR A 26 -7.42 6.83 24.41
N LEU A 27 -7.28 7.49 23.25
CA LEU A 27 -6.03 8.12 22.84
C LEU A 27 -5.70 9.34 23.73
N VAL A 28 -6.67 10.19 24.01
CA VAL A 28 -6.50 11.34 24.92
C VAL A 28 -6.05 10.88 26.31
N GLU A 29 -6.68 9.84 26.87
CA GLU A 29 -6.30 9.27 28.16
C GLU A 29 -4.88 8.69 28.15
N TRP A 30 -4.48 8.06 27.06
CA TRP A 30 -3.13 7.53 26.90
C TRP A 30 -2.08 8.65 26.91
N PHE A 31 -2.24 9.69 26.08
CA PHE A 31 -1.33 10.83 26.04
C PHE A 31 -1.28 11.60 27.37
N ALA A 32 -2.38 11.64 28.10
CA ALA A 32 -2.42 12.30 29.40
C ALA A 32 -1.55 11.62 30.49
N LYS A 33 -1.33 10.30 30.35
CA LYS A 33 -0.58 9.46 31.29
C LYS A 33 0.81 9.09 30.78
N ALA A 34 1.08 9.27 29.49
CA ALA A 34 2.30 8.83 28.85
C ALA A 34 3.54 9.54 29.43
N THR A 35 4.61 8.78 29.55
CA THR A 35 5.95 9.20 29.97
C THR A 35 6.77 9.69 28.79
N ASP A 36 7.92 10.36 29.04
CA ASP A 36 8.86 10.75 27.99
C ASP A 36 9.32 9.56 27.15
N GLY A 37 9.48 8.37 27.79
CA GLY A 37 9.86 7.15 27.07
C GLY A 37 8.80 6.65 26.09
N GLU A 38 7.52 6.84 26.43
CA GLU A 38 6.42 6.48 25.55
C GLU A 38 6.16 7.52 24.47
N LEU A 39 6.53 8.79 24.72
CA LEU A 39 6.34 9.91 23.81
C LEU A 39 7.56 10.17 22.89
N TRP A 40 8.71 9.60 23.23
CA TRP A 40 9.91 9.69 22.40
C TRP A 40 9.88 8.65 21.28
N ARG A 41 9.78 9.09 20.03
CA ARG A 41 9.71 8.22 18.84
C ARG A 41 8.59 7.19 18.97
N ILE A 42 7.36 7.66 19.16
CA ILE A 42 6.18 6.82 19.29
C ILE A 42 6.05 5.89 18.08
N ASN A 43 6.04 4.59 18.31
CA ASN A 43 5.68 3.60 17.31
C ASN A 43 4.15 3.42 17.34
N ALA A 44 3.49 3.80 16.24
CA ALA A 44 2.03 3.77 16.14
C ALA A 44 1.43 2.37 16.32
N PHE A 45 2.13 1.32 15.90
CA PHE A 45 1.64 -0.05 16.04
C PHE A 45 1.76 -0.57 17.46
N VAL A 46 2.83 -0.20 18.16
CA VAL A 46 2.96 -0.51 19.61
C VAL A 46 1.87 0.22 20.42
N ALA A 47 1.62 1.48 20.09
CA ALA A 47 0.52 2.24 20.71
C ALA A 47 -0.84 1.59 20.43
N ALA A 48 -1.09 1.16 19.18
CA ALA A 48 -2.32 0.48 18.78
C ALA A 48 -2.56 -0.81 19.57
N ASP A 49 -1.52 -1.65 19.68
CA ASP A 49 -1.58 -2.91 20.44
C ASP A 49 -1.87 -2.66 21.92
N GLY A 50 -1.20 -1.67 22.53
CA GLY A 50 -1.41 -1.28 23.92
C GLY A 50 -2.80 -0.71 24.21
N LEU A 51 -3.43 -0.09 23.20
CA LEU A 51 -4.77 0.47 23.28
C LEU A 51 -5.87 -0.50 22.82
N ALA A 52 -5.50 -1.69 22.33
CA ALA A 52 -6.41 -2.65 21.71
C ALA A 52 -7.24 -2.05 20.56
N VAL A 53 -6.60 -1.21 19.74
CA VAL A 53 -7.19 -0.56 18.56
C VAL A 53 -6.51 -1.07 17.29
N ASP A 54 -7.23 -1.05 16.18
CA ASP A 54 -6.66 -1.43 14.89
C ASP A 54 -5.43 -0.58 14.50
N ARG A 55 -4.36 -1.24 14.05
CA ARG A 55 -3.07 -0.60 13.73
C ARG A 55 -3.17 0.43 12.60
N LYS A 56 -3.98 0.16 11.56
CA LYS A 56 -4.16 1.10 10.44
C LYS A 56 -4.90 2.34 10.93
N ARG A 57 -5.89 2.14 11.79
CA ARG A 57 -6.68 3.22 12.38
C ARG A 57 -5.82 4.15 13.24
N ILE A 58 -4.96 3.62 14.11
CA ILE A 58 -4.03 4.43 14.91
C ILE A 58 -3.02 5.15 14.02
N LEU A 59 -2.45 4.48 13.01
CA LEU A 59 -1.50 5.11 12.08
C LEU A 59 -2.16 6.28 11.33
N ALA A 60 -3.37 6.10 10.81
CA ALA A 60 -4.13 7.17 10.18
C ALA A 60 -4.43 8.33 11.15
N THR A 61 -4.77 8.02 12.40
CA THR A 61 -4.97 9.03 13.46
C THR A 61 -3.70 9.83 13.71
N PHE A 62 -2.54 9.17 13.83
CA PHE A 62 -1.27 9.86 14.08
C PHE A 62 -0.85 10.73 12.88
N ILE A 63 -1.09 10.27 11.65
CA ILE A 63 -0.88 11.06 10.42
C ILE A 63 -1.75 12.32 10.46
N ARG A 64 -3.01 12.23 10.87
CA ARG A 64 -3.87 13.40 11.05
C ARG A 64 -3.33 14.35 12.13
N LEU A 65 -2.90 13.83 13.28
CA LEU A 65 -2.31 14.64 14.33
C LEU A 65 -1.03 15.37 13.88
N VAL A 66 -0.29 14.82 12.93
CA VAL A 66 0.84 15.52 12.28
C VAL A 66 0.34 16.69 11.43
N ASN A 67 -0.72 16.50 10.66
CA ASN A 67 -1.32 17.56 9.85
C ASN A 67 -1.85 18.73 10.73
N GLU A 68 -2.43 18.40 11.87
CA GLU A 68 -2.90 19.38 12.87
C GLU A 68 -1.76 20.02 13.68
N GLY A 69 -0.50 19.64 13.42
CA GLY A 69 0.67 20.16 14.12
C GLY A 69 0.80 19.71 15.56
N VAL A 70 0.09 18.67 15.96
CA VAL A 70 0.14 18.07 17.30
C VAL A 70 1.33 17.16 17.46
N LEU A 71 1.59 16.34 16.46
CA LEU A 71 2.74 15.46 16.36
C LEU A 71 3.68 15.91 15.22
N GLU A 72 4.90 15.46 15.29
CA GLU A 72 5.89 15.55 14.22
C GLU A 72 6.20 14.16 13.72
N LEU A 73 6.27 14.01 12.40
CA LEU A 73 6.65 12.76 11.73
C LEU A 73 8.17 12.63 11.69
N ASN A 74 8.69 11.44 11.99
CA ASN A 74 10.09 11.11 11.84
C ASN A 74 10.23 9.97 10.82
N TRP A 75 11.14 10.14 9.89
CA TRP A 75 11.65 9.09 9.02
C TRP A 75 12.99 8.65 9.59
N ASP A 76 13.03 7.50 10.25
CA ASP A 76 14.20 6.96 10.93
C ASP A 76 14.88 5.92 10.04
N PHE A 77 16.11 6.18 9.63
CA PHE A 77 16.88 5.35 8.71
C PHE A 77 17.80 4.43 9.50
N HIS A 78 17.49 3.14 9.53
CA HIS A 78 18.27 2.14 10.25
C HIS A 78 19.39 1.58 9.39
N CYS A 79 20.60 1.55 9.95
CA CYS A 79 21.73 0.90 9.32
C CYS A 79 21.48 -0.60 9.16
N THR A 80 21.62 -1.13 7.95
CA THR A 80 21.39 -2.56 7.67
C THR A 80 22.46 -3.47 8.28
N THR A 81 23.59 -2.93 8.76
CA THR A 81 24.68 -3.68 9.38
C THR A 81 24.54 -3.77 10.89
N CYS A 82 24.29 -2.63 11.58
CA CYS A 82 24.25 -2.60 13.04
C CYS A 82 22.86 -2.31 13.62
N ASN A 83 21.84 -2.10 12.79
CA ASN A 83 20.46 -1.78 13.11
C ASN A 83 20.23 -0.45 13.87
N ALA A 84 21.28 0.33 14.14
CA ALA A 84 21.13 1.63 14.77
C ALA A 84 20.44 2.62 13.81
N VAL A 85 19.71 3.58 14.36
CA VAL A 85 19.24 4.73 13.59
C VAL A 85 20.44 5.56 13.19
N ALA A 86 20.78 5.58 11.91
CA ALA A 86 21.90 6.33 11.35
C ALA A 86 21.53 7.79 11.05
N GLY A 87 20.27 8.06 10.74
CA GLY A 87 19.73 9.37 10.47
C GLY A 87 18.21 9.44 10.72
N THR A 88 17.72 10.65 11.02
CA THR A 88 16.30 10.95 11.15
C THR A 88 15.99 12.19 10.34
N HIS A 89 14.97 12.11 9.49
CA HIS A 89 14.49 13.24 8.69
C HIS A 89 13.05 13.58 9.07
N ARG A 90 12.71 14.86 8.94
CA ARG A 90 11.32 15.34 9.17
C ARG A 90 10.49 15.25 7.89
N HIS A 91 11.13 15.31 6.75
CA HIS A 91 10.50 15.29 5.44
C HIS A 91 11.14 14.26 4.53
N LEU A 92 10.34 13.56 3.77
CA LEU A 92 10.81 12.54 2.82
C LEU A 92 11.73 13.12 1.73
N ARG A 93 11.62 14.41 1.40
CA ARG A 93 12.51 15.11 0.47
C ARG A 93 13.97 15.18 0.92
N GLU A 94 14.24 14.95 2.21
CA GLU A 94 15.59 14.94 2.79
C GLU A 94 16.24 13.56 2.67
N ALA A 95 15.43 12.53 2.35
CA ALA A 95 15.90 11.17 2.21
C ALA A 95 16.74 10.98 0.94
N THR A 96 17.75 10.14 1.04
CA THR A 96 18.68 9.75 -0.02
C THR A 96 18.59 8.26 -0.31
N ALA A 97 19.05 7.82 -1.48
CA ALA A 97 19.05 6.40 -1.87
C ALA A 97 19.89 5.51 -0.94
N GLY A 98 20.87 6.08 -0.26
CA GLY A 98 21.71 5.38 0.70
C GLY A 98 22.38 6.35 1.64
N ASP A 99 22.74 5.88 2.83
CA ASP A 99 23.36 6.67 3.90
C ASP A 99 24.62 6.01 4.45
N HIS A 100 25.40 6.80 5.17
CA HIS A 100 26.56 6.35 5.92
C HIS A 100 26.22 6.25 7.42
N CYS A 101 26.51 5.10 8.03
CA CYS A 101 26.27 4.92 9.46
C CYS A 101 27.44 5.48 10.29
N PRO A 102 27.23 6.50 11.12
CA PRO A 102 28.29 7.08 11.93
C PRO A 102 28.78 6.15 13.07
N LEU A 103 28.00 5.13 13.43
CA LEU A 103 28.37 4.21 14.51
C LEU A 103 29.25 3.06 14.06
N CYS A 104 28.92 2.41 12.94
CA CYS A 104 29.69 1.26 12.44
C CYS A 104 30.56 1.58 11.21
N ASN A 105 30.51 2.81 10.71
CA ASN A 105 31.28 3.31 9.56
C ASN A 105 31.05 2.51 8.27
N MET A 106 29.78 2.12 8.04
CA MET A 106 29.36 1.35 6.86
C MET A 106 28.33 2.11 6.06
N ASP A 107 28.46 2.07 4.73
CA ASP A 107 27.44 2.56 3.82
C ASP A 107 26.32 1.52 3.67
N PHE A 108 25.09 1.99 3.53
CA PHE A 108 23.91 1.13 3.33
C PHE A 108 22.88 1.78 2.44
N ARG A 109 21.99 0.97 1.88
CA ARG A 109 20.86 1.43 1.06
C ARG A 109 19.60 1.59 1.88
N ASN A 110 18.84 2.62 1.55
CA ASN A 110 17.54 2.89 2.13
C ASN A 110 16.43 2.15 1.39
N ASP A 111 15.65 1.36 2.14
CA ASP A 111 14.52 0.58 1.66
C ASP A 111 13.30 0.90 2.51
N LEU A 112 12.29 1.52 1.89
CA LEU A 112 11.06 1.95 2.55
C LEU A 112 10.30 0.81 3.26
N ALA A 113 10.51 -0.42 2.84
CA ALA A 113 9.84 -1.58 3.43
C ALA A 113 10.64 -2.25 4.55
N ARG A 114 11.97 -2.01 4.64
CA ARG A 114 12.86 -2.82 5.47
C ARG A 114 13.61 -2.07 6.56
N ASN A 115 14.15 -0.89 6.26
CA ASN A 115 15.01 -0.15 7.19
C ASN A 115 14.67 1.34 7.30
N VAL A 116 13.58 1.78 6.73
CA VAL A 116 13.02 3.12 6.97
C VAL A 116 11.82 2.95 7.89
N GLU A 117 11.98 3.35 9.15
CA GLU A 117 10.92 3.34 10.17
C GLU A 117 10.23 4.69 10.24
N VAL A 118 8.91 4.64 10.47
CA VAL A 118 8.11 5.84 10.74
C VAL A 118 7.79 5.88 12.22
N THR A 119 8.21 6.95 12.90
CA THR A 119 7.88 7.23 14.28
C THR A 119 7.28 8.63 14.44
N PHE A 120 6.69 8.89 15.58
CA PHE A 120 6.05 10.16 15.86
C PHE A 120 6.58 10.75 17.18
N THR A 121 6.67 12.06 17.25
CA THR A 121 7.08 12.77 18.46
C THR A 121 6.13 13.95 18.69
N PRO A 122 5.70 14.27 19.93
CA PRO A 122 4.92 15.46 20.17
C PRO A 122 5.63 16.73 19.69
N ASN A 123 4.87 17.66 19.13
CA ASN A 123 5.41 18.97 18.76
C ASN A 123 5.97 19.65 20.02
N ALA A 124 7.23 20.08 19.95
CA ALA A 124 7.94 20.66 21.09
C ALA A 124 7.26 21.91 21.71
N LYS A 125 6.42 22.62 20.93
CA LYS A 125 5.62 23.75 21.45
C LYS A 125 4.49 23.30 22.39
N LEU A 126 4.02 22.05 22.22
CA LEU A 126 2.96 21.45 23.04
C LEU A 126 3.54 20.64 24.20
N TYR A 127 4.56 19.84 23.90
CA TYR A 127 5.24 18.98 24.87
C TYR A 127 6.70 18.77 24.45
N ALA A 128 7.61 19.27 25.26
CA ALA A 128 9.05 19.06 25.04
C ALA A 128 9.52 17.83 25.85
N ILE A 129 10.08 16.86 25.17
CA ILE A 129 10.77 15.72 25.80
C ILE A 129 11.97 16.25 26.61
N ASP A 130 12.21 15.68 27.79
CA ASP A 130 13.32 16.08 28.62
C ASP A 130 14.66 15.84 27.91
N PRO A 131 15.50 16.85 27.72
CA PRO A 131 16.81 16.68 27.10
C PRO A 131 17.70 15.63 27.81
N VAL A 132 17.58 15.50 29.15
CA VAL A 132 18.31 14.48 29.90
C VAL A 132 17.92 13.08 29.45
N TYR A 133 16.61 12.85 29.24
CA TYR A 133 16.12 11.58 28.69
C TYR A 133 16.71 11.29 27.30
N ILE A 134 16.74 12.28 26.41
CA ILE A 134 17.33 12.15 25.05
C ILE A 134 18.79 11.76 25.12
N ASP A 135 19.58 12.43 26.00
CA ASP A 135 21.00 12.13 26.20
C ASP A 135 21.23 10.73 26.78
N GLU A 136 20.35 10.27 27.66
CA GLU A 136 20.41 8.90 28.20
C GLU A 136 20.14 7.86 27.11
N GLN A 137 19.18 8.08 26.23
CA GLN A 137 18.91 7.19 25.08
C GLN A 137 20.11 7.15 24.12
N GLY A 138 20.77 8.27 23.89
CA GLY A 138 22.00 8.33 23.10
C GLY A 138 23.13 7.49 23.72
N ARG A 139 23.37 7.62 25.04
CA ARG A 139 24.37 6.81 25.77
C ARG A 139 24.03 5.32 25.73
N LEU A 140 22.77 4.95 25.94
CA LEU A 140 22.31 3.56 25.85
C LEU A 140 22.55 2.99 24.46
N THR A 141 22.22 3.73 23.40
CA THR A 141 22.46 3.33 22.02
C THR A 141 23.94 3.04 21.76
N MET A 142 24.84 3.91 22.24
CA MET A 142 26.30 3.71 22.12
C MET A 142 26.78 2.47 22.88
N GLN A 143 26.23 2.20 24.06
CA GLN A 143 26.54 1.00 24.82
C GLN A 143 26.08 -0.26 24.10
N LEU A 144 24.81 -0.31 23.67
CA LEU A 144 24.25 -1.43 22.93
C LEU A 144 24.98 -1.69 21.62
N HIS A 145 25.47 -0.64 20.95
CA HIS A 145 26.29 -0.79 19.75
C HIS A 145 27.61 -1.49 20.07
N LYS A 146 28.32 -1.07 21.11
CA LYS A 146 29.58 -1.72 21.55
C LYS A 146 29.35 -3.21 21.88
N GLU A 147 28.22 -3.53 22.47
CA GLU A 147 27.82 -4.89 22.82
C GLU A 147 27.27 -5.69 21.62
N LYS A 148 27.12 -5.10 20.44
CA LYS A 148 26.47 -5.67 19.24
C LYS A 148 25.05 -6.19 19.51
N ARG A 149 24.31 -5.46 20.33
CA ARG A 149 22.96 -5.82 20.82
C ARG A 149 21.83 -4.98 20.24
N ILE A 150 22.12 -3.99 19.38
CA ILE A 150 21.06 -3.23 18.72
C ILE A 150 20.27 -4.19 17.81
N ARG A 151 18.95 -4.15 17.94
CA ARG A 151 18.01 -4.92 17.10
C ARG A 151 17.00 -3.96 16.51
N LEU A 152 16.49 -4.27 15.32
CA LEU A 152 15.29 -3.62 14.82
C LEU A 152 14.12 -3.91 15.77
N PRO A 153 13.19 -2.97 15.94
CA PRO A 153 11.96 -3.23 16.71
C PRO A 153 11.22 -4.46 16.19
N GLU A 154 10.69 -5.29 17.09
CA GLU A 154 9.84 -6.44 16.69
C GLU A 154 8.57 -5.97 15.97
N VAL A 155 8.03 -4.83 16.41
CA VAL A 155 6.92 -4.14 15.76
C VAL A 155 7.48 -2.92 15.04
N PHE A 156 7.52 -2.98 13.71
CA PHE A 156 8.15 -1.98 12.84
C PHE A 156 7.08 -1.30 11.97
N VAL A 157 6.94 0.02 12.09
CA VAL A 157 6.11 0.82 11.17
C VAL A 157 7.01 1.26 10.02
N SER A 158 6.97 0.54 8.93
CA SER A 158 7.80 0.86 7.76
C SER A 158 7.32 2.11 7.03
N GLY A 159 8.21 2.75 6.28
CA GLY A 159 7.84 3.82 5.37
C GLY A 159 6.71 3.42 4.42
N MET A 160 6.70 2.15 3.99
CA MET A 160 5.62 1.61 3.16
C MET A 160 4.28 1.54 3.89
N ASP A 161 4.25 1.27 5.21
CA ASP A 161 3.00 1.31 5.97
C ASP A 161 2.40 2.71 5.96
N CYS A 162 3.22 3.74 6.16
CA CYS A 162 2.79 5.14 6.13
C CYS A 162 2.28 5.55 4.74
N LEU A 163 3.03 5.23 3.69
CA LEU A 163 2.67 5.56 2.30
C LEU A 163 1.46 4.79 1.77
N HIS A 164 1.03 3.71 2.45
CA HIS A 164 -0.19 2.95 2.15
C HIS A 164 -1.38 3.34 3.05
N VAL A 165 -1.31 4.47 3.74
CA VAL A 165 -2.47 5.11 4.35
C VAL A 165 -3.03 6.12 3.35
N PRO A 166 -4.27 5.98 2.84
CA PRO A 166 -4.85 6.91 1.86
C PRO A 166 -4.78 8.35 2.34
N LEU A 167 -5.14 8.60 3.60
CA LEU A 167 -5.08 9.90 4.24
C LEU A 167 -3.70 10.57 4.13
N PHE A 168 -2.58 9.80 4.18
CA PHE A 168 -1.24 10.37 4.03
C PHE A 168 -1.06 11.04 2.67
N ARG A 169 -1.55 10.42 1.61
CA ARG A 169 -1.44 10.96 0.24
C ARG A 169 -2.37 12.16 0.00
N GLU A 170 -3.48 12.23 0.72
CA GLU A 170 -4.40 13.38 0.65
C GLU A 170 -3.84 14.61 1.36
N ILE A 171 -3.30 14.41 2.56
CA ILE A 171 -2.85 15.52 3.43
C ILE A 171 -1.44 15.97 3.06
N PHE A 172 -0.56 15.04 2.71
CA PHE A 172 0.85 15.27 2.44
C PHE A 172 1.19 15.10 0.95
N ASP A 173 0.40 15.70 0.07
CA ASP A 173 0.61 15.69 -1.39
C ASP A 173 1.97 16.30 -1.79
N THR A 174 2.54 17.20 -0.95
CA THR A 174 3.86 17.82 -1.12
C THR A 174 5.00 17.03 -0.47
N GLU A 175 4.71 16.00 0.34
CA GLU A 175 5.72 15.09 0.91
C GLU A 175 6.23 14.12 -0.15
N THR A 176 7.15 14.62 -0.98
CA THR A 176 7.76 13.89 -2.09
C THR A 176 9.26 13.77 -1.90
N LEU A 177 9.87 12.84 -2.61
CA LEU A 177 11.32 12.75 -2.70
C LEU A 177 11.91 13.95 -3.46
N SER A 178 13.17 14.27 -3.23
CA SER A 178 13.91 15.15 -4.13
C SER A 178 13.88 14.58 -5.55
N LEU A 179 13.83 15.44 -6.57
CA LEU A 179 13.74 15.04 -7.99
C LEU A 179 14.91 14.15 -8.48
N ARG A 180 16.03 14.15 -7.77
CA ARG A 180 17.23 13.37 -8.11
C ARG A 180 17.38 12.11 -7.28
N GLU A 181 16.51 11.93 -6.28
CA GLU A 181 16.58 10.82 -5.35
C GLU A 181 15.54 9.75 -5.66
N SER A 182 15.86 8.54 -5.28
CA SER A 182 14.96 7.40 -5.32
C SER A 182 15.18 6.52 -4.10
N LEU A 183 14.11 5.96 -3.54
CA LEU A 183 14.20 5.00 -2.45
C LEU A 183 13.84 3.60 -2.95
N HIS A 184 14.58 2.61 -2.51
CA HIS A 184 14.28 1.23 -2.83
C HIS A 184 13.00 0.78 -2.12
N VAL A 185 12.24 -0.08 -2.80
CA VAL A 185 11.06 -0.78 -2.27
C VAL A 185 11.25 -2.25 -2.55
N GLY A 186 11.62 -3.00 -1.51
CA GLY A 186 12.02 -4.41 -1.65
C GLY A 186 10.92 -5.30 -2.23
N GLN A 187 9.65 -4.99 -1.92
CA GLN A 187 8.49 -5.67 -2.49
C GLN A 187 7.28 -4.74 -2.52
N VAL A 188 6.59 -4.71 -3.65
CA VAL A 188 5.30 -4.05 -3.84
C VAL A 188 4.47 -4.85 -4.83
N CYS A 189 3.16 -4.90 -4.63
CA CYS A 189 2.23 -5.42 -5.63
C CYS A 189 1.61 -4.23 -6.37
N ILE A 190 1.77 -4.20 -7.68
CA ILE A 190 1.20 -3.19 -8.57
C ILE A 190 0.00 -3.80 -9.30
N MET A 191 -1.11 -3.09 -9.26
CA MET A 191 -2.32 -3.39 -10.01
C MET A 191 -2.57 -2.31 -11.04
N PHE A 192 -2.88 -2.72 -12.25
CA PHE A 192 -3.48 -1.86 -13.26
C PHE A 192 -4.89 -2.35 -13.58
N THR A 193 -5.80 -1.40 -13.77
CA THR A 193 -7.15 -1.67 -14.27
C THR A 193 -7.41 -0.86 -15.53
N ASP A 194 -8.34 -1.33 -16.37
CA ASP A 194 -8.74 -0.66 -17.61
C ASP A 194 -10.17 -1.08 -17.98
N ILE A 195 -10.94 -0.19 -18.62
CA ILE A 195 -12.28 -0.52 -19.11
C ILE A 195 -12.19 -1.11 -20.51
N LYS A 196 -12.76 -2.28 -20.70
CA LYS A 196 -12.86 -2.88 -22.04
C LYS A 196 -13.70 -2.03 -22.96
N GLY A 197 -13.08 -1.54 -24.05
CA GLY A 197 -13.80 -0.80 -25.07
C GLY A 197 -14.28 0.60 -24.64
N SER A 198 -13.56 1.26 -23.75
CA SER A 198 -13.86 2.61 -23.28
C SER A 198 -14.06 3.62 -24.42
N THR A 199 -13.24 3.56 -25.47
CA THR A 199 -13.40 4.43 -26.66
C THR A 199 -14.81 4.30 -27.28
N ALA A 200 -15.29 3.10 -27.47
CA ALA A 200 -16.64 2.86 -28.02
C ALA A 200 -17.74 3.31 -27.02
N LEU A 201 -17.46 3.30 -25.71
CA LEU A 201 -18.34 3.81 -24.68
C LEU A 201 -18.52 5.34 -24.82
N TYR A 202 -17.41 6.08 -25.01
CA TYR A 202 -17.44 7.52 -25.27
C TYR A 202 -18.19 7.89 -26.54
N GLU A 203 -17.94 7.16 -27.64
CA GLU A 203 -18.62 7.40 -28.91
C GLU A 203 -20.14 7.18 -28.80
N ARG A 204 -20.57 6.20 -28.00
CA ARG A 204 -21.99 5.85 -27.85
C ARG A 204 -22.74 6.80 -26.91
N LEU A 205 -22.14 7.20 -25.79
CA LEU A 205 -22.81 7.98 -24.73
C LEU A 205 -22.61 9.49 -24.88
N GLY A 206 -21.57 9.92 -25.60
CA GLY A 206 -21.10 11.29 -25.60
C GLY A 206 -20.30 11.63 -24.34
N ASP A 207 -19.47 12.65 -24.41
CA ASP A 207 -18.44 12.97 -23.39
C ASP A 207 -19.01 13.16 -21.99
N SER A 208 -20.14 13.87 -21.86
CA SER A 208 -20.70 14.23 -20.55
C SER A 208 -21.25 13.02 -19.80
N ALA A 209 -22.01 12.16 -20.50
CA ALA A 209 -22.60 10.95 -19.90
C ALA A 209 -21.51 9.90 -19.63
N ALA A 210 -20.54 9.75 -20.54
CA ALA A 210 -19.39 8.88 -20.36
C ALA A 210 -18.54 9.32 -19.16
N TYR A 211 -18.31 10.62 -18.99
CA TYR A 211 -17.56 11.16 -17.83
C TYR A 211 -18.24 10.83 -16.49
N GLY A 212 -19.58 11.00 -16.40
CA GLY A 212 -20.33 10.62 -15.21
C GLY A 212 -20.12 9.15 -14.85
N LEU A 213 -20.25 8.27 -15.83
CA LEU A 213 -20.06 6.83 -15.65
C LEU A 213 -18.64 6.45 -15.26
N ILE A 214 -17.62 7.11 -15.85
CA ILE A 214 -16.21 6.90 -15.49
C ILE A 214 -15.91 7.38 -14.08
N ARG A 215 -16.50 8.49 -13.63
CA ARG A 215 -16.37 8.94 -12.24
C ARG A 215 -16.94 7.91 -11.27
N ASP A 216 -18.15 7.43 -11.51
CA ASP A 216 -18.79 6.43 -10.65
C ASP A 216 -18.02 5.09 -10.65
N HIS A 217 -17.40 4.73 -11.79
CA HIS A 217 -16.45 3.62 -11.89
C HIS A 217 -15.21 3.84 -11.00
N PHE A 218 -14.63 5.04 -10.96
CA PHE A 218 -13.51 5.33 -10.06
C PHE A 218 -13.90 5.19 -8.59
N ASP A 219 -15.09 5.62 -8.19
CA ASP A 219 -15.57 5.48 -6.80
C ASP A 219 -15.61 4.01 -6.36
N VAL A 220 -16.05 3.11 -7.25
CA VAL A 220 -16.04 1.66 -6.99
C VAL A 220 -14.61 1.13 -6.85
N LEU A 221 -13.72 1.51 -7.79
CA LEU A 221 -12.32 1.07 -7.77
C LEU A 221 -11.57 1.55 -6.53
N PHE A 222 -11.68 2.84 -6.22
CA PHE A 222 -10.95 3.46 -5.11
C PHE A 222 -11.35 2.84 -3.79
N ARG A 223 -12.66 2.68 -3.54
CA ARG A 223 -13.16 2.01 -2.34
C ARG A 223 -12.62 0.58 -2.20
N SER A 224 -12.70 -0.22 -3.26
CA SER A 224 -12.21 -1.62 -3.22
C SER A 224 -10.71 -1.70 -2.99
N VAL A 225 -9.91 -0.77 -3.53
CA VAL A 225 -8.48 -0.67 -3.30
C VAL A 225 -8.18 -0.34 -1.84
N GLU A 226 -8.83 0.68 -1.29
CA GLU A 226 -8.61 1.19 0.07
C GLU A 226 -9.04 0.18 1.14
N GLU A 227 -10.21 -0.45 0.98
CA GLU A 227 -10.71 -1.49 1.87
C GLU A 227 -9.75 -2.68 1.97
N ASN A 228 -9.01 -2.97 0.90
CA ASN A 228 -7.96 -3.98 0.89
C ASN A 228 -6.56 -3.45 1.28
N GLY A 229 -6.46 -2.22 1.76
CA GLY A 229 -5.21 -1.62 2.24
C GLY A 229 -4.23 -1.25 1.13
N GLY A 230 -4.74 -1.03 -0.07
CA GLY A 230 -4.02 -0.42 -1.18
C GLY A 230 -4.20 1.09 -1.21
N VAL A 231 -3.46 1.73 -2.11
CA VAL A 231 -3.60 3.16 -2.41
C VAL A 231 -3.58 3.37 -3.91
N ILE A 232 -4.34 4.36 -4.35
CA ILE A 232 -4.32 4.81 -5.74
C ILE A 232 -3.03 5.60 -5.96
N VAL A 233 -2.24 5.18 -6.94
CA VAL A 233 -1.01 5.87 -7.33
C VAL A 233 -1.32 6.97 -8.33
N LYS A 234 -2.09 6.64 -9.38
CA LYS A 234 -2.52 7.58 -10.43
C LYS A 234 -3.63 6.99 -11.29
N THR A 235 -4.33 7.89 -11.97
CA THR A 235 -5.24 7.56 -13.08
C THR A 235 -4.58 7.87 -14.42
N ILE A 236 -4.89 7.10 -15.46
CA ILE A 236 -4.39 7.26 -16.83
C ILE A 236 -5.58 7.06 -17.77
N GLY A 237 -6.28 8.16 -18.09
CA GLY A 237 -7.59 8.07 -18.74
C GLY A 237 -8.60 7.37 -17.85
N ASP A 238 -9.18 6.26 -18.32
CA ASP A 238 -10.07 5.37 -17.57
C ASP A 238 -9.34 4.26 -16.81
N SER A 239 -8.03 4.16 -16.97
CA SER A 239 -7.19 3.19 -16.27
C SER A 239 -6.74 3.70 -14.90
N VAL A 240 -6.60 2.80 -13.93
CA VAL A 240 -6.08 3.10 -12.60
C VAL A 240 -4.81 2.28 -12.34
N MET A 241 -3.79 2.92 -11.80
CA MET A 241 -2.65 2.27 -11.18
C MET A 241 -2.82 2.34 -9.65
N ALA A 242 -2.85 1.18 -9.01
CA ALA A 242 -2.88 1.05 -7.56
C ALA A 242 -1.67 0.23 -7.07
N SER A 243 -1.29 0.44 -5.81
CA SER A 243 -0.23 -0.32 -5.17
C SER A 243 -0.69 -0.90 -3.84
N PHE A 244 -0.10 -2.07 -3.49
CA PHE A 244 -0.37 -2.78 -2.25
C PHE A 244 0.96 -3.24 -1.64
N LYS A 245 1.04 -3.26 -0.32
CA LYS A 245 2.22 -3.75 0.38
C LYS A 245 2.42 -5.25 0.18
N ARG A 246 1.32 -6.04 0.09
CA ARG A 246 1.36 -7.50 -0.06
C ARG A 246 0.58 -7.96 -1.30
N PRO A 247 1.04 -9.02 -1.99
CA PRO A 247 0.29 -9.62 -3.11
C PRO A 247 -1.14 -10.03 -2.73
N ALA A 248 -1.32 -10.55 -1.52
CA ALA A 248 -2.62 -10.98 -1.01
C ALA A 248 -3.67 -9.84 -0.96
N ASP A 249 -3.22 -8.63 -0.62
CA ASP A 249 -4.09 -7.46 -0.54
C ASP A 249 -4.50 -7.01 -1.96
N GLY A 250 -3.56 -7.01 -2.91
CA GLY A 250 -3.85 -6.73 -4.32
C GLY A 250 -4.81 -7.73 -4.95
N VAL A 251 -4.64 -9.03 -4.65
CA VAL A 251 -5.57 -10.07 -5.10
C VAL A 251 -6.94 -9.89 -4.47
N GLY A 252 -7.01 -9.57 -3.18
CA GLY A 252 -8.26 -9.26 -2.47
C GLY A 252 -9.03 -8.13 -3.16
N ALA A 253 -8.35 -7.00 -3.39
CA ALA A 253 -8.92 -5.84 -4.08
C ALA A 253 -9.42 -6.20 -5.50
N ALA A 254 -8.63 -6.94 -6.27
CA ALA A 254 -9.01 -7.34 -7.62
C ALA A 254 -10.28 -8.20 -7.65
N LEU A 255 -10.41 -9.11 -6.67
CA LEU A 255 -11.60 -9.95 -6.51
C LEU A 255 -12.84 -9.13 -6.10
N ASP A 256 -12.66 -8.17 -5.17
CA ASP A 256 -13.73 -7.28 -4.72
C ASP A 256 -14.18 -6.33 -5.84
N ILE A 257 -13.24 -5.81 -6.63
CA ILE A 257 -13.54 -4.99 -7.81
C ILE A 257 -14.44 -5.75 -8.79
N GLN A 258 -14.10 -6.99 -9.16
CA GLN A 258 -14.94 -7.75 -10.11
C GLN A 258 -16.36 -7.98 -9.55
N ALA A 259 -16.48 -8.34 -8.28
CA ALA A 259 -17.77 -8.52 -7.63
C ALA A 259 -18.59 -7.22 -7.56
N ALA A 260 -17.92 -6.10 -7.23
CA ALA A 260 -18.57 -4.80 -7.15
C ALA A 260 -19.07 -4.28 -8.51
N PHE A 261 -18.35 -4.60 -9.61
CA PHE A 261 -18.81 -4.23 -10.96
C PHE A 261 -19.96 -5.09 -11.47
N ASP A 262 -20.07 -6.35 -11.05
CA ASP A 262 -21.29 -7.14 -11.31
C ASP A 262 -22.49 -6.48 -10.67
N ASP A 263 -22.40 -6.06 -9.40
CA ASP A 263 -23.46 -5.34 -8.69
C ASP A 263 -23.76 -3.96 -9.28
N PHE A 264 -22.70 -3.21 -9.64
CA PHE A 264 -22.81 -1.89 -10.25
C PHE A 264 -23.58 -1.94 -11.58
N ASN A 265 -23.23 -2.86 -12.46
CA ASN A 265 -23.89 -3.05 -13.74
C ASN A 265 -25.36 -3.44 -13.59
N MET A 266 -25.73 -4.19 -12.54
CA MET A 266 -27.13 -4.55 -12.26
C MET A 266 -27.94 -3.35 -11.76
N ARG A 267 -27.39 -2.51 -10.87
CA ARG A 267 -28.11 -1.37 -10.24
C ARG A 267 -28.40 -0.25 -11.22
N GLU A 268 -27.43 0.11 -12.04
CA GLU A 268 -27.51 1.29 -12.91
C GLU A 268 -28.36 1.05 -14.17
N ASN A 269 -28.89 -0.15 -14.37
CA ASN A 269 -29.65 -0.52 -15.58
C ASN A 269 -28.92 -0.07 -16.86
N LEU A 270 -27.59 -0.16 -16.80
CA LEU A 270 -26.69 0.39 -17.81
C LEU A 270 -26.86 -0.38 -19.12
N ARG A 271 -27.30 0.31 -20.15
CA ARG A 271 -27.33 -0.22 -21.52
C ARG A 271 -25.93 -0.54 -22.08
N GLY A 272 -24.88 -0.31 -21.28
CA GLY A 272 -23.49 -0.65 -21.55
C GLY A 272 -22.82 -1.09 -20.26
N GLN A 273 -22.61 -2.39 -20.13
CA GLN A 273 -21.87 -2.94 -18.99
C GLN A 273 -20.45 -2.38 -18.96
N ILE A 274 -20.03 -1.87 -17.81
CA ILE A 274 -18.61 -1.62 -17.56
C ILE A 274 -17.96 -2.97 -17.29
N VAL A 275 -17.03 -3.33 -18.16
CA VAL A 275 -16.25 -4.57 -18.05
C VAL A 275 -14.81 -4.20 -17.76
N VAL A 276 -14.36 -4.47 -16.54
CA VAL A 276 -13.01 -4.11 -16.08
C VAL A 276 -12.03 -5.23 -16.36
N LYS A 277 -10.88 -4.89 -16.92
CA LYS A 277 -9.68 -5.72 -17.00
C LYS A 277 -8.80 -5.42 -15.81
N ILE A 278 -8.15 -6.43 -15.23
CA ILE A 278 -7.24 -6.27 -14.12
C ILE A 278 -5.97 -7.06 -14.34
N GLY A 279 -4.83 -6.40 -14.18
CA GLY A 279 -3.51 -7.02 -14.24
C GLY A 279 -2.70 -6.74 -12.98
N LEU A 280 -2.11 -7.77 -12.37
CA LEU A 280 -1.27 -7.63 -11.17
C LEU A 280 0.09 -8.29 -11.34
N HIS A 281 1.09 -7.62 -10.80
CA HIS A 281 2.44 -8.15 -10.63
C HIS A 281 3.06 -7.69 -9.32
N ALA A 282 3.88 -8.53 -8.70
CA ALA A 282 4.60 -8.21 -7.49
C ALA A 282 6.12 -8.34 -7.72
N GLY A 283 6.87 -7.43 -7.13
CA GLY A 283 8.32 -7.43 -7.24
C GLY A 283 8.94 -6.21 -6.57
N SER A 284 10.24 -6.03 -6.75
CA SER A 284 10.95 -4.85 -6.28
C SER A 284 10.75 -3.65 -7.21
N SER A 285 10.77 -2.47 -6.62
CA SER A 285 10.62 -1.19 -7.32
C SER A 285 11.53 -0.14 -6.71
N ILE A 286 11.53 1.05 -7.30
CA ILE A 286 11.96 2.26 -6.64
C ILE A 286 10.81 3.25 -6.55
N MET A 287 10.77 3.99 -5.44
CA MET A 287 9.92 5.15 -5.25
C MET A 287 10.65 6.38 -5.77
N VAL A 288 9.99 7.16 -6.57
CA VAL A 288 10.54 8.38 -7.21
C VAL A 288 9.56 9.54 -7.10
N ASN A 289 10.05 10.75 -7.33
CA ASN A 289 9.19 11.92 -7.52
C ASN A 289 8.96 12.10 -9.03
N LEU A 290 7.72 11.95 -9.47
CA LEU A 290 7.30 12.31 -10.83
C LEU A 290 6.17 13.34 -10.75
N ASN A 291 6.38 14.50 -11.38
CA ASN A 291 5.39 15.59 -11.39
C ASN A 291 4.93 16.03 -9.99
N ASN A 292 5.87 16.14 -9.04
CA ASN A 292 5.63 16.46 -7.64
C ASN A 292 4.73 15.46 -6.90
N ARG A 293 4.71 14.21 -7.34
CA ARG A 293 4.00 13.11 -6.67
C ARG A 293 4.88 11.89 -6.54
N LEU A 294 4.68 11.14 -5.46
CA LEU A 294 5.32 9.84 -5.28
C LEU A 294 4.76 8.82 -6.27
N ASP A 295 5.64 8.22 -7.06
CA ASP A 295 5.31 7.22 -8.05
C ASP A 295 6.28 6.03 -7.97
N TYR A 296 5.87 4.89 -8.46
CA TYR A 296 6.72 3.72 -8.60
C TYR A 296 7.35 3.68 -9.98
N PHE A 297 8.62 3.31 -10.02
CA PHE A 297 9.37 3.18 -11.26
C PHE A 297 10.16 1.87 -11.28
N GLY A 298 10.16 1.17 -12.43
CA GLY A 298 10.93 -0.06 -12.61
C GLY A 298 10.19 -1.13 -13.39
N GLN A 299 10.82 -2.31 -13.47
CA GLN A 299 10.29 -3.43 -14.24
C GLN A 299 8.94 -3.93 -13.70
N VAL A 300 8.72 -3.87 -12.37
CA VAL A 300 7.45 -4.30 -11.77
C VAL A 300 6.25 -3.54 -12.32
N VAL A 301 6.39 -2.21 -12.51
CA VAL A 301 5.34 -1.36 -13.07
C VAL A 301 5.07 -1.73 -14.53
N ASN A 302 6.15 -1.86 -15.33
CA ASN A 302 6.03 -2.23 -16.72
C ASN A 302 5.41 -3.63 -16.89
N MET A 303 5.81 -4.60 -16.06
CA MET A 303 5.29 -5.95 -16.09
C MET A 303 3.79 -5.98 -15.78
N ALA A 304 3.35 -5.29 -14.71
CA ALA A 304 1.93 -5.20 -14.34
C ALA A 304 1.08 -4.60 -15.48
N ALA A 305 1.57 -3.52 -16.12
CA ALA A 305 0.90 -2.92 -17.27
C ALA A 305 0.83 -3.87 -18.49
N ARG A 306 1.89 -4.65 -18.76
CA ARG A 306 1.88 -5.64 -19.85
C ARG A 306 0.96 -6.82 -19.54
N ILE A 307 0.89 -7.26 -18.29
CA ILE A 307 -0.04 -8.30 -17.83
C ILE A 307 -1.48 -7.84 -18.03
N LEU A 308 -1.83 -6.60 -17.65
CA LEU A 308 -3.14 -6.01 -17.92
C LEU A 308 -3.50 -6.10 -19.42
N GLY A 309 -2.54 -5.79 -20.29
CA GLY A 309 -2.74 -5.83 -21.75
C GLY A 309 -3.11 -7.21 -22.30
N THR A 310 -2.99 -8.28 -21.50
CA THR A 310 -3.39 -9.65 -21.88
C THR A 310 -4.75 -10.07 -21.36
N ALA A 311 -5.42 -9.19 -20.63
CA ALA A 311 -6.77 -9.41 -20.11
C ALA A 311 -7.82 -9.17 -21.20
N ASP A 312 -8.83 -10.04 -21.26
CA ASP A 312 -9.91 -9.99 -22.25
C ASP A 312 -11.11 -9.13 -21.78
N GLY A 313 -11.21 -8.87 -20.47
CA GLY A 313 -12.30 -8.15 -19.79
C GLY A 313 -13.14 -9.05 -18.91
N GLY A 314 -13.49 -8.56 -17.72
CA GLY A 314 -14.15 -9.34 -16.67
C GLY A 314 -13.23 -10.41 -16.08
N ASP A 315 -11.91 -10.29 -16.28
CA ASP A 315 -10.91 -11.24 -15.82
C ASP A 315 -9.79 -10.54 -15.05
N ILE A 316 -9.11 -11.33 -14.21
CA ILE A 316 -7.90 -10.92 -13.49
C ILE A 316 -6.75 -11.77 -14.01
N ILE A 317 -5.67 -11.12 -14.40
CA ILE A 317 -4.43 -11.78 -14.78
C ILE A 317 -3.36 -11.46 -13.73
N ILE A 318 -2.73 -12.48 -13.20
CA ILE A 318 -1.65 -12.35 -12.20
C ILE A 318 -0.36 -12.96 -12.70
N SER A 319 0.77 -12.45 -12.21
CA SER A 319 2.09 -13.03 -12.49
C SER A 319 2.36 -14.30 -11.69
N SER A 320 3.45 -14.99 -12.06
CA SER A 320 3.98 -16.16 -11.35
C SER A 320 4.31 -15.85 -9.89
N ASP A 321 4.90 -14.68 -9.60
CA ASP A 321 5.24 -14.27 -8.23
C ASP A 321 4.01 -14.21 -7.33
N ILE A 322 2.92 -13.64 -7.82
CA ILE A 322 1.65 -13.60 -7.08
C ILE A 322 1.03 -14.99 -6.97
N ARG A 323 1.10 -15.80 -8.03
CA ARG A 323 0.55 -17.17 -8.01
C ARG A 323 1.23 -18.07 -6.98
N HIS A 324 2.52 -17.86 -6.73
CA HIS A 324 3.28 -18.63 -5.74
C HIS A 324 3.23 -18.04 -4.33
N ASP A 325 2.66 -16.84 -4.15
CA ASP A 325 2.43 -16.26 -2.83
C ASP A 325 1.35 -17.02 -2.07
N ARG A 326 1.68 -17.49 -0.85
CA ARG A 326 0.80 -18.34 -0.03
C ARG A 326 -0.48 -17.62 0.38
N ASP A 327 -0.34 -16.35 0.79
CA ASP A 327 -1.46 -15.55 1.32
C ASP A 327 -2.37 -15.09 0.18
N ALA A 328 -1.81 -14.76 -1.00
CA ALA A 328 -2.59 -14.50 -2.20
C ALA A 328 -3.42 -15.72 -2.62
N ASN A 329 -2.83 -16.92 -2.56
CA ASN A 329 -3.57 -18.15 -2.80
C ASN A 329 -4.70 -18.38 -1.78
N ALA A 330 -4.49 -18.02 -0.51
CA ALA A 330 -5.54 -18.11 0.50
C ALA A 330 -6.71 -17.17 0.19
N ARG A 331 -6.45 -15.94 -0.32
CA ARG A 331 -7.49 -15.00 -0.75
C ARG A 331 -8.31 -15.50 -1.95
N MET A 332 -7.72 -16.28 -2.84
CA MET A 332 -8.41 -16.86 -4.01
C MET A 332 -9.33 -18.03 -3.66
N ARG A 333 -9.08 -18.74 -2.54
CA ARG A 333 -9.87 -19.94 -2.16
C ARG A 333 -11.35 -19.60 -1.99
N GLY A 334 -12.21 -20.40 -2.62
CA GLY A 334 -13.67 -20.24 -2.56
C GLY A 334 -14.23 -19.08 -3.37
N ARG A 335 -13.39 -18.19 -3.92
CA ARG A 335 -13.77 -17.04 -4.75
C ARG A 335 -13.48 -17.24 -6.23
N VAL A 336 -12.51 -18.10 -6.54
CA VAL A 336 -12.05 -18.41 -7.89
C VAL A 336 -12.40 -19.85 -8.23
N ARG A 337 -13.07 -20.09 -9.37
CA ARG A 337 -13.46 -21.43 -9.87
C ARG A 337 -12.29 -22.15 -10.53
N GLY A 338 -11.39 -21.40 -11.16
CA GLY A 338 -10.26 -21.96 -11.90
C GLY A 338 -9.14 -20.95 -12.07
N VAL A 339 -7.93 -21.49 -12.26
CA VAL A 339 -6.73 -20.72 -12.54
C VAL A 339 -6.10 -21.31 -13.79
N HIS A 340 -6.07 -20.55 -14.88
CA HIS A 340 -5.53 -21.00 -16.17
C HIS A 340 -4.14 -20.43 -16.40
N LYS A 341 -3.14 -21.30 -16.46
CA LYS A 341 -1.76 -20.94 -16.80
C LYS A 341 -1.67 -20.58 -18.29
N ARG A 342 -0.99 -19.49 -18.59
CA ARG A 342 -0.64 -19.05 -19.94
C ARG A 342 0.85 -18.77 -20.03
N LEU A 343 1.50 -19.27 -21.08
CA LEU A 343 2.86 -18.91 -21.46
C LEU A 343 2.78 -17.95 -22.63
N GLN A 344 3.27 -16.72 -22.45
CA GLN A 344 3.14 -15.70 -23.51
C GLN A 344 4.30 -14.72 -23.50
N ARG A 345 4.62 -14.19 -24.67
CA ARG A 345 5.55 -13.08 -24.81
C ARG A 345 4.82 -11.78 -24.56
N LEU A 346 5.26 -11.03 -23.58
CA LEU A 346 4.73 -9.71 -23.30
C LEU A 346 5.48 -8.65 -24.12
N LYS A 347 4.77 -7.66 -24.66
CA LYS A 347 5.37 -6.63 -25.50
C LYS A 347 6.54 -5.92 -24.80
N GLY A 348 7.74 -5.98 -25.41
CA GLY A 348 8.96 -5.35 -24.86
C GLY A 348 9.64 -6.14 -23.75
N ILE A 349 9.24 -7.41 -23.53
CA ILE A 349 9.90 -8.35 -22.62
C ILE A 349 10.42 -9.50 -23.47
N SER A 350 11.73 -9.75 -23.41
CA SER A 350 12.40 -10.74 -24.26
C SER A 350 12.04 -12.17 -23.90
N GLU A 351 11.83 -12.43 -22.62
CA GLU A 351 11.55 -13.77 -22.11
C GLU A 351 10.05 -14.06 -22.11
N THR A 352 9.69 -15.32 -22.36
CA THR A 352 8.32 -15.82 -22.19
C THR A 352 7.94 -15.77 -20.71
N GLN A 353 6.81 -15.16 -20.41
CA GLN A 353 6.33 -14.98 -19.04
C GLN A 353 5.19 -15.97 -18.76
N GLU A 354 5.22 -16.53 -17.55
CA GLU A 354 4.08 -17.25 -16.99
C GLU A 354 3.10 -16.29 -16.38
N THR A 355 1.87 -16.31 -16.85
CA THR A 355 0.76 -15.57 -16.27
C THR A 355 -0.40 -16.51 -15.97
N PHE A 356 -1.26 -16.10 -15.06
CA PHE A 356 -2.37 -16.90 -14.60
C PHE A 356 -3.67 -16.09 -14.67
N ARG A 357 -4.62 -16.59 -15.46
CA ARG A 357 -5.96 -16.03 -15.53
C ARG A 357 -6.84 -16.63 -14.46
N LEU A 358 -7.46 -15.78 -13.65
CA LEU A 358 -8.43 -16.18 -12.65
C LEU A 358 -9.83 -16.20 -13.28
N VAL A 359 -10.57 -17.29 -13.06
CA VAL A 359 -11.95 -17.46 -13.53
C VAL A 359 -12.89 -17.46 -12.34
N PHE A 360 -13.89 -16.59 -12.35
CA PHE A 360 -14.84 -16.41 -11.27
C PHE A 360 -16.10 -17.30 -11.45
N ALA A 361 -16.85 -17.39 -10.33
CA ALA A 361 -18.23 -17.79 -10.36
C ALA A 361 -19.06 -16.59 -10.85
N THR A 362 -19.61 -16.63 -12.04
CA THR A 362 -20.63 -15.66 -12.44
C THR A 362 -21.91 -15.89 -11.63
N SER A 363 -22.61 -14.78 -11.31
CA SER A 363 -23.87 -14.76 -10.57
C SER A 363 -25.02 -15.55 -11.23
N ASP A 364 -24.88 -15.95 -12.49
CA ASP A 364 -25.89 -16.68 -13.28
C ASP A 364 -25.80 -18.21 -13.21
N GLY A 365 -24.96 -18.77 -12.34
CA GLY A 365 -24.76 -20.20 -12.19
C GLY A 365 -25.31 -20.75 -10.88
N ALA A 366 -26.50 -21.34 -10.91
CA ALA A 366 -27.06 -22.14 -9.83
C ALA A 366 -26.00 -23.04 -9.19
N VAL A 367 -26.03 -23.07 -7.87
CA VAL A 367 -25.19 -23.95 -7.01
C VAL A 367 -25.43 -25.38 -7.41
N ASP A 368 -24.50 -26.01 -8.13
CA ASP A 368 -24.47 -27.44 -8.25
C ASP A 368 -23.55 -28.01 -7.14
N GLY A 369 -24.12 -29.00 -6.45
CA GLY A 369 -23.64 -29.52 -5.17
C GLY A 369 -22.17 -29.92 -5.10
N GLY A 370 -21.52 -29.35 -4.16
CA GLY A 370 -20.42 -29.88 -3.37
C GLY A 370 -19.42 -30.86 -3.96
N LYS A 371 -18.29 -30.35 -4.44
CA LYS A 371 -16.99 -31.00 -4.23
C LYS A 371 -15.95 -29.92 -3.94
N ARG A 372 -15.39 -29.95 -2.73
CA ARG A 372 -14.20 -29.15 -2.38
C ARG A 372 -13.09 -29.44 -3.40
N THR A 373 -12.81 -28.46 -4.24
CA THR A 373 -11.71 -28.56 -5.18
C THR A 373 -10.39 -28.42 -4.40
N ASP A 374 -9.63 -29.47 -4.37
CA ASP A 374 -8.26 -29.49 -3.87
C ASP A 374 -7.40 -28.64 -4.84
N PHE A 375 -6.94 -27.47 -4.39
CA PHE A 375 -6.15 -26.52 -5.17
C PHE A 375 -4.79 -27.07 -5.65
N SER A 376 -4.35 -28.23 -5.14
CA SER A 376 -3.15 -28.95 -5.59
C SER A 376 -3.39 -29.72 -6.90
N ARG A 377 -4.64 -29.88 -7.37
CA ARG A 377 -5.04 -30.67 -8.55
C ARG A 377 -5.80 -29.89 -9.61
N VAL A 378 -5.62 -28.58 -9.72
CA VAL A 378 -6.20 -27.80 -10.82
C VAL A 378 -5.53 -28.22 -12.12
N LYS A 379 -6.30 -28.84 -13.05
CA LYS A 379 -5.83 -29.28 -14.37
C LYS A 379 -5.21 -28.09 -15.11
N ILE A 380 -3.97 -28.25 -15.50
CA ILE A 380 -3.26 -27.33 -16.40
C ILE A 380 -3.68 -27.73 -17.83
N GLU A 381 -4.61 -26.96 -18.44
CA GLU A 381 -4.85 -27.08 -19.87
C GLU A 381 -3.79 -26.27 -20.61
N GLU A 382 -2.79 -26.97 -21.16
CA GLU A 382 -1.86 -26.42 -22.14
C GLU A 382 -2.59 -26.33 -23.49
N LYS A 383 -3.07 -25.14 -23.88
CA LYS A 383 -3.42 -24.91 -25.27
C LYS A 383 -2.15 -24.68 -26.07
N GLY A 384 -1.73 -25.75 -26.78
CA GLY A 384 -0.64 -25.71 -27.74
C GLY A 384 -0.88 -24.67 -28.85
N GLU A 385 0.17 -23.98 -29.22
CA GLU A 385 0.23 -23.09 -30.37
C GLU A 385 -0.21 -23.83 -31.67
N ARG A 386 -1.24 -23.33 -32.33
CA ARG A 386 -1.40 -23.63 -33.75
C ARG A 386 -0.36 -22.83 -34.51
N SER A 387 0.65 -23.51 -35.02
CA SER A 387 1.58 -22.96 -35.99
C SER A 387 0.80 -22.47 -37.20
N VAL A 388 0.79 -21.17 -37.44
CA VAL A 388 0.45 -20.64 -38.76
C VAL A 388 1.71 -20.73 -39.60
N ARG A 389 1.76 -21.74 -40.45
CA ARG A 389 2.62 -21.74 -41.65
C ARG A 389 1.83 -21.03 -42.77
N ALA A 390 2.33 -19.95 -43.25
CA ALA A 390 2.45 -19.49 -44.62
C ALA A 390 2.94 -18.03 -44.60
#